data_4746b5ade135f09a92c48aacf5cb07c7
#
_entry.id   4746b5ade135f09a92c48aacf5cb07c7
#
_cell.length_a   1.000
_cell.length_b   1.000
_cell.length_c   1.000
_cell.angle_alpha   90.00
_cell.angle_beta   90.00
_cell.angle_gamma   90.00
#
_symmetry.space_group_name_H-M   'P 1'
#
loop_
_entity.id
_entity.type
_entity.pdbx_description
1 polymer ?
#
loop_
_entity_poly.entity_id
_entity_poly.type
_entity_poly.pdbx_seq_one_letter_code
_entity_poly.pdbx_strand_id
1 'polypeptide(L)'
;MNPTPMHLDAESCYRAVKSRDRRFDGVFYTAVRTTGIYCRPSCPARTPAFHNVTFHPTAASAQTAGYRACKRCLPDATPGSPDWDVAADVAGRAMRLIGDGVVDREGVDGLARRVGYTTRHLSRILTHQLGAGPLALARAKRAQTARVLLETTDLGAADVAFAAGFSSVRQFNDTVREVYASTPTRLRGGRRSGSGGTLELRLAVRTPFAGRALLAFLTTRAVAGVEATSASSYARTLRLPHGVGTVELTLDDHAESGPTAFVPATFRLSDLRDLSAAVERVRRLLDADCDPVAIADSFAGDPVLGRLVREWPGLRVPGHVDGDELAVRAVLGQQVTVAAARTAAARLTAQYGEPVPHPVAGLTHLFPTAARLGELDPESLPMPRSRGRALVAMCRALADGDLSLDRAGDRDDVRRRLLEIPGIGPWTADYIALRALGDPDVFLPTDIGVRDALRLLDRDPAEAATLAEVWRPWRSYAQLHLWQALSSAPTKGH
;
A
#
# COMPACT_ATOMS: atom_id res chain seq x y z
N MET A 1 -43.21 2.83 14.15
CA MET A 1 -42.69 3.01 15.51
C MET A 1 -41.17 3.13 15.38
N ASN A 2 -40.65 4.36 15.52
CA ASN A 2 -39.21 4.54 15.58
C ASN A 2 -38.67 3.86 16.86
N PRO A 3 -37.59 3.06 16.81
CA PRO A 3 -36.99 2.55 18.01
C PRO A 3 -36.48 3.73 18.85
N THR A 4 -36.97 3.83 20.07
CA THR A 4 -36.50 4.77 21.08
C THR A 4 -34.97 4.64 21.17
N PRO A 5 -34.19 5.73 21.09
CA PRO A 5 -32.76 5.64 21.29
C PRO A 5 -32.51 5.03 22.67
N MET A 6 -31.73 3.96 22.72
CA MET A 6 -31.33 3.31 23.96
C MET A 6 -30.72 4.38 24.85
N HIS A 7 -31.46 4.78 25.91
CA HIS A 7 -30.94 5.69 26.94
C HIS A 7 -29.67 5.03 27.50
N LEU A 8 -28.53 5.59 27.18
CA LEU A 8 -27.24 5.07 27.66
C LEU A 8 -27.25 5.22 29.20
N ASP A 9 -27.55 4.11 29.87
CA ASP A 9 -27.40 4.04 31.31
C ASP A 9 -25.95 4.32 31.68
N ALA A 10 -25.71 5.34 32.47
CA ALA A 10 -24.37 5.82 32.81
C ALA A 10 -23.50 4.75 33.47
N GLU A 11 -24.12 3.86 34.27
CA GLU A 11 -23.39 2.76 34.92
C GLU A 11 -22.95 1.70 33.90
N SER A 12 -23.80 1.35 32.94
CA SER A 12 -23.50 0.41 31.86
C SER A 12 -22.41 0.96 30.94
N CYS A 13 -22.50 2.23 30.55
CA CYS A 13 -21.44 2.90 29.81
C CYS A 13 -20.10 2.89 30.56
N TYR A 14 -20.14 3.17 31.87
CA TYR A 14 -18.93 3.17 32.68
C TYR A 14 -18.32 1.77 32.83
N ARG A 15 -19.14 0.71 32.92
CA ARG A 15 -18.64 -0.68 32.90
C ARG A 15 -17.93 -0.99 31.60
N ALA A 16 -18.47 -0.59 30.44
CA ALA A 16 -17.83 -0.73 29.15
C ALA A 16 -16.50 0.02 29.06
N VAL A 17 -16.41 1.23 29.61
CA VAL A 17 -15.16 2.00 29.69
C VAL A 17 -14.13 1.32 30.60
N LYS A 18 -14.54 0.78 31.76
CA LYS A 18 -13.65 0.05 32.66
C LYS A 18 -13.07 -1.23 32.03
N SER A 19 -13.89 -1.93 31.26
CA SER A 19 -13.46 -3.13 30.52
C SER A 19 -12.70 -2.79 29.23
N ARG A 20 -12.70 -1.52 28.80
CA ARG A 20 -12.14 -1.06 27.51
C ARG A 20 -12.69 -1.85 26.34
N ASP A 21 -13.98 -2.14 26.37
CA ASP A 21 -14.64 -2.96 25.37
C ASP A 21 -14.83 -2.21 24.05
N ARG A 22 -14.08 -2.64 23.03
CA ARG A 22 -14.08 -2.04 21.68
C ARG A 22 -15.41 -2.14 20.95
N ARG A 23 -16.28 -3.08 21.31
CA ARG A 23 -17.60 -3.23 20.69
C ARG A 23 -18.50 -2.01 20.89
N PHE A 24 -18.18 -1.17 21.88
CA PHE A 24 -18.87 0.07 22.17
C PHE A 24 -18.24 1.31 21.50
N ASP A 25 -17.12 1.16 20.79
CA ASP A 25 -16.51 2.28 20.04
C ASP A 25 -17.46 2.74 18.94
N GLY A 26 -17.80 4.04 18.96
CA GLY A 26 -18.79 4.62 18.05
C GLY A 26 -20.25 4.53 18.54
N VAL A 27 -20.55 3.71 19.54
CA VAL A 27 -21.89 3.63 20.17
C VAL A 27 -22.10 4.80 21.12
N PHE A 28 -21.07 5.15 21.91
CA PHE A 28 -21.04 6.33 22.77
C PHE A 28 -19.61 6.83 22.98
N TYR A 29 -19.50 8.02 23.57
CA TYR A 29 -18.24 8.68 23.88
C TYR A 29 -18.21 9.07 25.34
N THR A 30 -17.03 8.95 25.98
CA THR A 30 -16.81 9.30 27.37
C THR A 30 -16.10 10.63 27.47
N ALA A 31 -16.75 11.64 27.99
CA ALA A 31 -16.15 12.95 28.21
C ALA A 31 -15.72 13.13 29.68
N VAL A 32 -14.49 13.59 29.89
CA VAL A 32 -13.84 13.70 31.21
C VAL A 32 -13.80 15.16 31.62
N ARG A 33 -14.58 15.51 32.64
CA ARG A 33 -14.75 16.91 33.11
C ARG A 33 -13.44 17.56 33.56
N THR A 34 -12.60 16.79 34.22
CA THR A 34 -11.33 17.31 34.79
C THR A 34 -10.27 17.66 33.73
N THR A 35 -10.35 17.06 32.53
CA THR A 35 -9.39 17.27 31.45
C THR A 35 -9.97 18.00 30.23
N GLY A 36 -11.29 18.12 30.16
CA GLY A 36 -11.98 18.67 28.98
C GLY A 36 -11.83 17.80 27.74
N ILE A 37 -11.59 16.50 27.90
CA ILE A 37 -11.30 15.58 26.78
C ILE A 37 -12.42 14.53 26.68
N TYR A 38 -12.86 14.23 25.44
CA TYR A 38 -13.70 13.06 25.19
C TYR A 38 -12.93 11.94 24.50
N CYS A 39 -13.29 10.70 24.84
CA CYS A 39 -12.60 9.47 24.45
C CYS A 39 -13.59 8.42 23.94
N ARG A 40 -13.08 7.43 23.17
CA ARG A 40 -13.80 6.18 22.93
C ARG A 40 -13.81 5.30 24.18
N PRO A 41 -14.80 4.39 24.32
CA PRO A 41 -14.84 3.41 25.43
C PRO A 41 -13.56 2.58 25.58
N SER A 42 -12.94 2.18 24.48
CA SER A 42 -11.71 1.38 24.46
C SER A 42 -10.42 2.15 24.73
N CYS A 43 -10.49 3.48 25.01
CA CYS A 43 -9.31 4.31 25.19
C CYS A 43 -8.29 3.70 26.16
N PRO A 44 -6.98 3.58 25.79
CA PRO A 44 -5.94 3.00 26.65
C PRO A 44 -5.48 3.96 27.77
N ALA A 45 -6.03 5.16 27.88
CA ALA A 45 -5.75 6.08 28.97
C ALA A 45 -6.24 5.51 30.32
N ARG A 46 -5.74 6.08 31.44
CA ARG A 46 -6.22 5.72 32.77
C ARG A 46 -7.73 5.98 32.84
N THR A 47 -8.52 5.00 33.26
CA THR A 47 -9.96 5.12 33.43
C THR A 47 -10.24 6.22 34.47
N PRO A 48 -10.98 7.27 34.13
CA PRO A 48 -11.33 8.33 35.08
C PRO A 48 -12.34 7.83 36.12
N ALA A 49 -12.43 8.51 37.26
CA ALA A 49 -13.45 8.18 38.24
C ALA A 49 -14.86 8.49 37.71
N PHE A 50 -15.85 7.68 38.09
CA PHE A 50 -17.22 7.75 37.58
C PHE A 50 -17.85 9.15 37.71
N HIS A 51 -17.64 9.81 38.83
CA HIS A 51 -18.18 11.18 39.07
C HIS A 51 -17.55 12.26 38.19
N ASN A 52 -16.44 11.96 37.48
CA ASN A 52 -15.76 12.89 36.58
C ASN A 52 -16.10 12.68 35.10
N VAL A 53 -17.00 11.75 34.79
CA VAL A 53 -17.34 11.46 33.40
C VAL A 53 -18.79 11.83 33.06
N THR A 54 -18.99 12.15 31.79
CA THR A 54 -20.30 12.21 31.16
C THR A 54 -20.25 11.39 29.88
N PHE A 55 -21.40 10.88 29.46
CA PHE A 55 -21.50 10.05 28.25
C PHE A 55 -22.31 10.79 27.20
N HIS A 56 -21.80 10.72 25.97
CA HIS A 56 -22.37 11.41 24.82
C HIS A 56 -22.66 10.40 23.70
N PRO A 57 -23.79 10.47 22.99
CA PRO A 57 -24.13 9.52 21.94
C PRO A 57 -23.26 9.69 20.68
N THR A 58 -22.70 10.88 20.46
CA THR A 58 -21.87 11.19 19.29
C THR A 58 -20.65 12.04 19.67
N ALA A 59 -19.59 11.98 18.85
CA ALA A 59 -18.46 12.89 18.97
C ALA A 59 -18.89 14.36 18.89
N ALA A 60 -19.84 14.68 17.98
CA ALA A 60 -20.38 16.01 17.80
C ALA A 60 -21.08 16.54 19.07
N SER A 61 -21.85 15.72 19.77
CA SER A 61 -22.51 16.13 21.03
C SER A 61 -21.48 16.39 22.15
N ALA A 62 -20.41 15.65 22.20
CA ALA A 62 -19.29 15.89 23.13
C ALA A 62 -18.57 17.22 22.81
N GLN A 63 -18.33 17.49 21.52
CA GLN A 63 -17.72 18.75 21.06
C GLN A 63 -18.61 19.96 21.37
N THR A 64 -19.92 19.87 21.10
CA THR A 64 -20.91 20.92 21.43
C THR A 64 -20.95 21.19 22.95
N ALA A 65 -20.70 20.16 23.76
CA ALA A 65 -20.58 20.31 25.22
C ALA A 65 -19.20 20.87 25.68
N GLY A 66 -18.33 21.28 24.75
CA GLY A 66 -17.07 21.94 25.02
C GLY A 66 -15.87 21.01 25.26
N TYR A 67 -16.02 19.71 24.98
CA TYR A 67 -14.90 18.77 25.10
C TYR A 67 -14.11 18.67 23.80
N ARG A 68 -12.78 18.49 23.90
CA ARG A 68 -11.89 18.26 22.76
C ARG A 68 -11.58 16.77 22.59
N ALA A 69 -11.29 16.35 21.36
CA ALA A 69 -10.93 14.97 21.03
C ALA A 69 -9.63 14.52 21.73
N CYS A 70 -9.64 13.29 22.20
CA CYS A 70 -8.45 12.65 22.77
C CYS A 70 -7.43 12.33 21.68
N LYS A 71 -6.22 12.89 21.77
CA LYS A 71 -5.12 12.64 20.82
C LYS A 71 -4.59 11.20 20.84
N ARG A 72 -4.93 10.39 21.86
CA ARG A 72 -4.47 9.01 21.99
C ARG A 72 -5.38 7.99 21.33
N CYS A 73 -6.70 8.17 21.42
CA CYS A 73 -7.68 7.24 20.85
C CYS A 73 -8.41 7.80 19.62
N LEU A 74 -8.14 9.04 19.21
CA LEU A 74 -8.72 9.69 18.04
C LEU A 74 -10.23 9.41 17.89
N PRO A 75 -11.07 9.86 18.83
CA PRO A 75 -12.47 9.48 18.87
C PRO A 75 -13.31 10.11 17.74
N ASP A 76 -12.75 11.06 17.03
CA ASP A 76 -13.28 11.75 15.86
C ASP A 76 -12.87 11.09 14.53
N ALA A 77 -11.98 10.09 14.57
CA ALA A 77 -11.60 9.34 13.37
C ALA A 77 -12.78 8.56 12.78
N THR A 78 -12.79 8.44 11.48
CA THR A 78 -13.84 7.69 10.76
C THR A 78 -13.74 6.19 11.06
N PRO A 79 -14.85 5.51 11.40
CA PRO A 79 -14.86 4.06 11.54
C PRO A 79 -14.26 3.35 10.31
N GLY A 80 -13.33 2.43 10.54
CA GLY A 80 -12.64 1.70 9.47
C GLY A 80 -11.40 2.40 8.89
N SER A 81 -11.11 3.66 9.29
CA SER A 81 -9.84 4.30 8.94
C SER A 81 -8.68 3.75 9.79
N PRO A 82 -7.41 3.88 9.34
CA PRO A 82 -6.24 3.54 10.15
C PRO A 82 -6.22 4.22 11.52
N ASP A 83 -6.68 5.45 11.61
CA ASP A 83 -6.79 6.21 12.86
C ASP A 83 -7.85 5.66 13.82
N TRP A 84 -8.86 4.97 13.28
CA TRP A 84 -9.90 4.33 14.07
C TRP A 84 -9.39 3.12 14.83
N ASP A 85 -8.54 2.29 14.23
CA ASP A 85 -7.91 1.13 14.87
C ASP A 85 -6.41 1.07 14.59
N VAL A 86 -5.65 1.89 15.31
CA VAL A 86 -4.19 1.97 15.21
C VAL A 86 -3.52 0.61 15.39
N ALA A 87 -4.08 -0.27 16.24
CA ALA A 87 -3.47 -1.58 16.46
C ALA A 87 -3.69 -2.53 15.27
N ALA A 88 -4.85 -2.46 14.60
CA ALA A 88 -5.10 -3.22 13.37
C ALA A 88 -4.25 -2.67 12.22
N ASP A 89 -4.07 -1.34 12.11
CA ASP A 89 -3.18 -0.75 11.12
C ASP A 89 -1.73 -1.19 11.33
N VAL A 90 -1.21 -1.10 12.56
CA VAL A 90 0.15 -1.56 12.90
C VAL A 90 0.31 -3.05 12.56
N ALA A 91 -0.69 -3.89 12.86
CA ALA A 91 -0.65 -5.30 12.51
C ALA A 91 -0.61 -5.51 10.99
N GLY A 92 -1.42 -4.78 10.23
CA GLY A 92 -1.42 -4.80 8.78
C GLY A 92 -0.08 -4.34 8.18
N ARG A 93 0.50 -3.27 8.73
CA ARG A 93 1.84 -2.78 8.35
C ARG A 93 2.92 -3.82 8.61
N ALA A 94 2.93 -4.43 9.80
CA ALA A 94 3.87 -5.48 10.16
C ALA A 94 3.74 -6.71 9.24
N MET A 95 2.50 -7.13 8.91
CA MET A 95 2.26 -8.25 8.00
C MET A 95 2.81 -8.00 6.59
N ARG A 96 2.69 -6.77 6.07
CA ARG A 96 3.30 -6.42 4.77
C ARG A 96 4.82 -6.53 4.79
N LEU A 97 5.47 -6.09 5.87
CA LEU A 97 6.92 -6.22 6.05
C LEU A 97 7.37 -7.67 6.24
N ILE A 98 6.60 -8.47 6.97
CA ILE A 98 6.83 -9.92 7.10
C ILE A 98 6.73 -10.58 5.72
N GLY A 99 5.73 -10.18 4.91
CA GLY A 99 5.56 -10.63 3.52
C GLY A 99 6.76 -10.29 2.64
N ASP A 100 7.34 -9.11 2.81
CA ASP A 100 8.57 -8.65 2.13
C ASP A 100 9.87 -9.30 2.69
N GLY A 101 9.77 -10.15 3.71
CA GLY A 101 10.91 -10.90 4.28
C GLY A 101 11.77 -10.07 5.24
N VAL A 102 11.28 -8.99 5.81
CA VAL A 102 12.04 -8.15 6.76
C VAL A 102 12.49 -8.94 7.98
N VAL A 103 11.62 -9.81 8.51
CA VAL A 103 11.99 -10.65 9.67
C VAL A 103 13.13 -11.62 9.35
N ASP A 104 13.20 -12.10 8.12
CA ASP A 104 14.26 -13.03 7.69
C ASP A 104 15.60 -12.33 7.50
N ARG A 105 15.60 -11.05 7.11
CA ARG A 105 16.80 -10.25 6.88
C ARG A 105 17.27 -9.48 8.12
N GLU A 106 16.35 -8.92 8.88
CA GLU A 106 16.64 -7.94 9.95
C GLU A 106 16.18 -8.39 11.33
N GLY A 107 15.55 -9.57 11.42
CA GLY A 107 14.97 -10.06 12.67
C GLY A 107 13.73 -9.29 13.10
N VAL A 108 13.23 -9.64 14.30
CA VAL A 108 12.05 -8.98 14.90
C VAL A 108 12.36 -7.53 15.31
N ASP A 109 13.61 -7.25 15.65
CA ASP A 109 14.05 -5.89 16.02
C ASP A 109 14.01 -4.95 14.80
N GLY A 110 14.41 -5.43 13.61
CA GLY A 110 14.29 -4.70 12.36
C GLY A 110 12.83 -4.41 12.02
N LEU A 111 11.96 -5.42 12.12
CA LEU A 111 10.52 -5.24 11.94
C LEU A 111 9.97 -4.17 12.89
N ALA A 112 10.31 -4.24 14.17
CA ALA A 112 9.81 -3.32 15.20
C ALA A 112 10.26 -1.87 14.93
N ARG A 113 11.53 -1.67 14.58
CA ARG A 113 12.05 -0.33 14.18
C ARG A 113 11.28 0.25 13.00
N ARG A 114 11.04 -0.54 11.94
CA ARG A 114 10.34 -0.09 10.73
C ARG A 114 8.89 0.30 10.98
N VAL A 115 8.22 -0.33 11.95
CA VAL A 115 6.83 0.03 12.33
C VAL A 115 6.78 1.14 13.40
N GLY A 116 7.92 1.55 13.95
CA GLY A 116 8.01 2.60 14.97
C GLY A 116 7.66 2.16 16.39
N TYR A 117 7.89 0.87 16.73
CA TYR A 117 7.57 0.30 18.04
C TYR A 117 8.73 -0.47 18.65
N THR A 118 8.65 -0.75 19.95
CA THR A 118 9.55 -1.71 20.58
C THR A 118 9.12 -3.14 20.23
N THR A 119 10.06 -4.08 20.18
CA THR A 119 9.81 -5.51 19.91
C THR A 119 8.73 -6.10 20.82
N ARG A 120 8.77 -5.77 22.10
CA ARG A 120 7.78 -6.23 23.09
C ARG A 120 6.38 -5.69 22.78
N HIS A 121 6.28 -4.41 22.44
CA HIS A 121 4.99 -3.78 22.14
C HIS A 121 4.41 -4.32 20.84
N LEU A 122 5.22 -4.44 19.78
CA LEU A 122 4.81 -5.02 18.51
C LEU A 122 4.34 -6.47 18.67
N SER A 123 5.09 -7.30 19.40
CA SER A 123 4.70 -8.70 19.66
C SER A 123 3.34 -8.79 20.36
N ARG A 124 3.07 -7.91 21.32
CA ARG A 124 1.77 -7.85 22.00
C ARG A 124 0.64 -7.43 21.06
N ILE A 125 0.88 -6.43 20.20
CA ILE A 125 -0.11 -5.99 19.18
C ILE A 125 -0.43 -7.17 18.25
N LEU A 126 0.60 -7.79 17.66
CA LEU A 126 0.40 -8.89 16.70
C LEU A 126 -0.31 -10.08 17.34
N THR A 127 0.09 -10.48 18.54
CA THR A 127 -0.58 -11.58 19.25
C THR A 127 -2.04 -11.25 19.56
N HIS A 128 -2.33 -10.01 19.93
CA HIS A 128 -3.71 -9.59 20.22
C HIS A 128 -4.57 -9.49 18.94
N GLN A 129 -4.02 -8.95 17.86
CA GLN A 129 -4.77 -8.70 16.61
C GLN A 129 -4.86 -9.94 15.73
N LEU A 130 -3.78 -10.74 15.67
CA LEU A 130 -3.63 -11.84 14.72
C LEU A 130 -3.50 -13.23 15.39
N GLY A 131 -3.50 -13.28 16.71
CA GLY A 131 -3.37 -14.53 17.46
C GLY A 131 -1.96 -15.12 17.47
N ALA A 132 -0.95 -14.46 16.86
CA ALA A 132 0.41 -14.97 16.75
C ALA A 132 1.46 -13.87 16.79
N GLY A 133 2.63 -14.18 17.35
CA GLY A 133 3.77 -13.26 17.37
C GLY A 133 4.53 -13.21 16.04
N PRO A 134 5.45 -12.23 15.85
CA PRO A 134 6.12 -11.96 14.59
C PRO A 134 6.91 -13.15 14.03
N LEU A 135 7.58 -13.93 14.87
CA LEU A 135 8.32 -15.12 14.42
C LEU A 135 7.41 -16.23 13.88
N ALA A 136 6.25 -16.45 14.53
CA ALA A 136 5.27 -17.44 14.07
C ALA A 136 4.64 -17.02 12.74
N LEU A 137 4.33 -15.73 12.58
CA LEU A 137 3.82 -15.17 11.32
C LEU A 137 4.85 -15.28 10.18
N ALA A 138 6.12 -14.95 10.44
CA ALA A 138 7.20 -15.13 9.47
C ALA A 138 7.41 -16.61 9.11
N ARG A 139 7.33 -17.52 10.09
CA ARG A 139 7.40 -18.97 9.85
C ARG A 139 6.28 -19.46 8.94
N ALA A 140 5.05 -19.00 9.17
CA ALA A 140 3.91 -19.33 8.32
C ALA A 140 4.10 -18.82 6.88
N LYS A 141 4.65 -17.61 6.71
CA LYS A 141 4.99 -17.04 5.40
C LYS A 141 6.06 -17.86 4.69
N ARG A 142 7.15 -18.25 5.39
CA ARG A 142 8.19 -19.13 4.82
C ARG A 142 7.61 -20.47 4.36
N ALA A 143 6.73 -21.08 5.17
CA ALA A 143 6.06 -22.32 4.79
C ALA A 143 5.24 -22.17 3.52
N GLN A 144 4.49 -21.05 3.38
CA GLN A 144 3.73 -20.74 2.17
C GLN A 144 4.63 -20.57 0.94
N THR A 145 5.73 -19.83 1.07
CA THR A 145 6.72 -19.66 -0.01
C THR A 145 7.34 -21.00 -0.41
N ALA A 146 7.73 -21.82 0.56
CA ALA A 146 8.25 -23.15 0.31
C ALA A 146 7.28 -24.05 -0.45
N ARG A 147 5.98 -24.02 -0.08
CA ARG A 147 4.94 -24.76 -0.79
C ARG A 147 4.85 -24.33 -2.25
N VAL A 148 4.80 -23.01 -2.50
CA VAL A 148 4.75 -22.46 -3.87
C VAL A 148 5.96 -22.96 -4.67
N LEU A 149 7.17 -22.85 -4.13
CA LEU A 149 8.37 -23.33 -4.81
C LEU A 149 8.37 -24.84 -5.07
N LEU A 150 7.89 -25.65 -4.13
CA LEU A 150 7.77 -27.10 -4.31
C LEU A 150 6.78 -27.48 -5.42
N GLU A 151 5.68 -26.73 -5.52
CA GLU A 151 4.60 -27.00 -6.49
C GLU A 151 4.90 -26.44 -7.89
N THR A 152 5.78 -25.41 -8.01
CA THR A 152 5.99 -24.67 -9.27
C THR A 152 7.40 -24.81 -9.84
N THR A 153 8.36 -25.40 -9.12
CA THR A 153 9.77 -25.49 -9.56
C THR A 153 10.35 -26.89 -9.39
N ASP A 154 11.42 -27.18 -10.15
CA ASP A 154 12.22 -28.41 -10.03
C ASP A 154 13.39 -28.29 -9.04
N LEU A 155 13.43 -27.20 -8.26
CA LEU A 155 14.51 -26.94 -7.28
C LEU A 155 14.67 -28.09 -6.29
N GLY A 156 15.91 -28.41 -5.92
CA GLY A 156 16.22 -29.34 -4.82
C GLY A 156 15.55 -28.92 -3.51
N ALA A 157 15.29 -29.86 -2.62
CA ALA A 157 14.67 -29.54 -1.32
C ALA A 157 15.52 -28.55 -0.48
N ALA A 158 16.85 -28.63 -0.62
CA ALA A 158 17.77 -27.70 0.03
C ALA A 158 17.64 -26.29 -0.55
N ASP A 159 17.59 -26.17 -1.87
CA ASP A 159 17.45 -24.88 -2.56
C ASP A 159 16.10 -24.23 -2.22
N VAL A 160 15.00 -25.01 -2.20
CA VAL A 160 13.68 -24.55 -1.75
C VAL A 160 13.73 -24.09 -0.30
N ALA A 161 14.41 -24.79 0.60
CA ALA A 161 14.53 -24.39 1.99
C ALA A 161 15.17 -23.00 2.13
N PHE A 162 16.31 -22.80 1.47
CA PHE A 162 17.01 -21.51 1.54
C PHE A 162 16.28 -20.40 0.78
N ALA A 163 15.73 -20.70 -0.40
CA ALA A 163 14.94 -19.75 -1.18
C ALA A 163 13.67 -19.28 -0.43
N ALA A 164 13.09 -20.15 0.39
CA ALA A 164 11.94 -19.82 1.23
C ALA A 164 12.33 -19.09 2.55
N GLY A 165 13.61 -18.81 2.79
CA GLY A 165 14.08 -18.07 3.96
C GLY A 165 14.31 -18.93 5.21
N PHE A 166 14.42 -20.26 5.08
CA PHE A 166 14.80 -21.11 6.22
C PHE A 166 16.33 -21.11 6.39
N SER A 167 16.75 -21.11 7.65
CA SER A 167 18.18 -21.17 8.01
C SER A 167 18.78 -22.56 7.86
N SER A 168 17.95 -23.63 7.77
CA SER A 168 18.40 -24.99 7.57
C SER A 168 17.33 -25.87 6.93
N VAL A 169 17.79 -26.92 6.21
CA VAL A 169 16.91 -27.95 5.63
C VAL A 169 16.11 -28.71 6.71
N ARG A 170 16.68 -28.87 7.90
CA ARG A 170 15.98 -29.50 9.03
C ARG A 170 14.78 -28.66 9.44
N GLN A 171 14.98 -27.37 9.71
CA GLN A 171 13.90 -26.45 10.08
C GLN A 171 12.80 -26.41 9.01
N PHE A 172 13.18 -26.39 7.73
CA PHE A 172 12.25 -26.45 6.60
C PHE A 172 11.42 -27.74 6.66
N ASN A 173 12.04 -28.92 6.77
CA ASN A 173 11.34 -30.20 6.82
C ASN A 173 10.36 -30.28 8.00
N ASP A 174 10.80 -29.84 9.19
CA ASP A 174 9.97 -29.86 10.40
C ASP A 174 8.79 -28.89 10.25
N THR A 175 9.03 -27.69 9.69
CA THR A 175 7.97 -26.72 9.46
C THR A 175 6.96 -27.19 8.41
N VAL A 176 7.41 -27.75 7.31
CA VAL A 176 6.51 -28.28 6.26
C VAL A 176 5.66 -29.42 6.80
N ARG A 177 6.22 -30.33 7.58
CA ARG A 177 5.47 -31.42 8.20
C ARG A 177 4.43 -30.91 9.19
N GLU A 178 4.78 -29.92 10.02
CA GLU A 178 3.90 -29.35 11.01
C GLU A 178 2.74 -28.58 10.37
N VAL A 179 3.04 -27.73 9.36
CA VAL A 179 2.03 -26.85 8.74
C VAL A 179 1.12 -27.61 7.77
N TYR A 180 1.65 -28.55 7.00
CA TYR A 180 0.91 -29.24 5.93
C TYR A 180 0.63 -30.72 6.18
N ALA A 181 1.00 -31.24 7.34
CA ALA A 181 0.89 -32.68 7.66
C ALA A 181 1.46 -33.60 6.55
N SER A 182 2.49 -33.11 5.83
CA SER A 182 3.05 -33.74 4.63
C SER A 182 4.55 -33.51 4.55
N THR A 183 5.24 -34.34 3.77
CA THR A 183 6.68 -34.13 3.49
C THR A 183 6.85 -33.22 2.26
N PRO A 184 7.99 -32.51 2.12
CA PRO A 184 8.28 -31.73 0.91
C PRO A 184 8.17 -32.54 -0.37
N THR A 185 8.61 -33.80 -0.35
CA THR A 185 8.52 -34.70 -1.51
C THR A 185 7.07 -35.00 -1.91
N ARG A 186 6.18 -35.18 -0.94
CA ARG A 186 4.76 -35.42 -1.21
C ARG A 186 4.06 -34.16 -1.69
N LEU A 187 4.41 -32.97 -1.16
CA LEU A 187 3.87 -31.69 -1.62
C LEU A 187 4.28 -31.37 -3.06
N ARG A 188 5.48 -31.79 -3.49
CA ARG A 188 5.95 -31.58 -4.86
C ARG A 188 5.02 -32.22 -5.91
N GLY A 189 4.34 -33.32 -5.58
CA GLY A 189 3.51 -34.04 -6.54
C GLY A 189 4.30 -34.52 -7.76
N GLY A 190 3.67 -35.22 -8.69
CA GLY A 190 4.33 -35.72 -9.91
C GLY A 190 4.49 -34.70 -11.03
N ARG A 191 4.40 -33.41 -10.78
CA ARG A 191 4.56 -32.36 -11.82
C ARG A 191 6.01 -31.93 -11.95
N ARG A 192 6.58 -32.25 -13.09
CA ARG A 192 7.78 -31.59 -13.64
C ARG A 192 7.32 -30.45 -14.50
N SER A 193 7.73 -29.23 -14.21
CA SER A 193 7.53 -28.08 -15.10
C SER A 193 8.60 -27.04 -14.87
N GLY A 194 9.29 -26.67 -15.93
CA GLY A 194 10.11 -25.45 -16.04
C GLY A 194 11.61 -25.65 -15.89
N SER A 195 12.32 -25.53 -16.99
CA SER A 195 13.78 -25.44 -17.04
C SER A 195 14.25 -24.02 -16.66
N GLY A 196 15.19 -23.92 -15.70
CA GLY A 196 16.11 -22.79 -15.60
C GLY A 196 15.54 -21.46 -15.13
N GLY A 197 15.47 -21.20 -13.82
CA GLY A 197 15.42 -19.84 -13.26
C GLY A 197 14.13 -19.01 -13.49
N THR A 198 13.17 -19.54 -14.22
CA THR A 198 11.87 -18.89 -14.49
C THR A 198 10.80 -19.49 -13.60
N LEU A 199 10.07 -18.62 -12.89
CA LEU A 199 8.99 -19.00 -11.98
C LEU A 199 7.66 -18.49 -12.50
N GLU A 200 6.76 -19.39 -12.85
CA GLU A 200 5.38 -19.04 -13.25
C GLU A 200 4.47 -19.13 -12.03
N LEU A 201 3.89 -18.01 -11.65
CA LEU A 201 2.99 -17.90 -10.51
C LEU A 201 1.63 -17.35 -10.94
N ARG A 202 0.63 -17.59 -10.11
CA ARG A 202 -0.70 -17.02 -10.24
C ARG A 202 -0.99 -16.18 -9.01
N LEU A 203 -0.99 -14.85 -9.19
CA LEU A 203 -1.22 -13.92 -8.09
C LEU A 203 -2.71 -13.72 -7.87
N ALA A 204 -3.20 -14.11 -6.70
CA ALA A 204 -4.60 -13.94 -6.34
C ALA A 204 -4.96 -12.46 -6.17
N VAL A 205 -6.08 -12.05 -6.78
CA VAL A 205 -6.71 -10.73 -6.64
C VAL A 205 -8.21 -10.91 -6.37
N ARG A 206 -8.83 -9.99 -5.65
CA ARG A 206 -10.28 -10.01 -5.48
C ARG A 206 -10.97 -9.51 -6.74
N THR A 207 -12.13 -10.05 -7.03
CA THR A 207 -12.98 -9.66 -8.16
C THR A 207 -14.02 -8.61 -7.74
N PRO A 208 -14.45 -7.74 -8.67
CA PRO A 208 -13.96 -7.58 -10.03
C PRO A 208 -12.55 -7.03 -10.09
N PHE A 209 -11.83 -7.27 -11.20
CA PHE A 209 -10.48 -6.76 -11.42
C PHE A 209 -10.35 -6.17 -12.83
N ALA A 210 -10.14 -4.87 -12.92
CA ALA A 210 -10.00 -4.13 -14.19
C ALA A 210 -8.53 -4.14 -14.67
N GLY A 211 -8.05 -5.29 -15.13
CA GLY A 211 -6.65 -5.50 -15.53
C GLY A 211 -6.26 -4.66 -16.74
N ARG A 212 -7.14 -4.49 -17.71
CA ARG A 212 -6.88 -3.67 -18.92
C ARG A 212 -6.77 -2.19 -18.60
N ALA A 213 -7.59 -1.67 -17.69
CA ALA A 213 -7.47 -0.29 -17.23
C ALA A 213 -6.14 -0.06 -16.50
N LEU A 214 -5.72 -1.02 -15.65
CA LEU A 214 -4.41 -1.00 -15.01
C LEU A 214 -3.29 -1.06 -16.04
N LEU A 215 -3.35 -1.94 -17.04
CA LEU A 215 -2.37 -2.03 -18.13
C LEU A 215 -2.26 -0.70 -18.89
N ALA A 216 -3.36 -0.09 -19.27
CA ALA A 216 -3.39 1.20 -19.98
C ALA A 216 -2.72 2.31 -19.15
N PHE A 217 -3.00 2.35 -17.84
CA PHE A 217 -2.37 3.30 -16.92
C PHE A 217 -0.85 3.10 -16.83
N LEU A 218 -0.38 1.86 -16.73
CA LEU A 218 1.04 1.52 -16.66
C LEU A 218 1.75 1.80 -18.00
N THR A 219 1.12 1.44 -19.12
CA THR A 219 1.66 1.66 -20.48
C THR A 219 1.94 3.12 -20.75
N THR A 220 0.98 4.00 -20.42
CA THR A 220 1.15 5.45 -20.64
C THR A 220 2.35 6.02 -19.87
N ARG A 221 2.76 5.37 -18.79
CA ARG A 221 3.82 5.82 -17.87
C ARG A 221 5.08 4.97 -17.91
N ALA A 222 5.12 3.93 -18.76
CA ALA A 222 6.23 2.98 -18.82
C ALA A 222 7.56 3.66 -19.21
N VAL A 223 8.60 3.43 -18.43
CA VAL A 223 9.95 3.97 -18.60
C VAL A 223 10.77 2.99 -19.43
N ALA A 224 11.21 3.42 -20.61
CA ALA A 224 12.03 2.59 -21.49
C ALA A 224 13.31 2.10 -20.79
N GLY A 225 13.63 0.84 -20.98
CA GLY A 225 14.74 0.16 -20.32
C GLY A 225 14.40 -0.47 -18.97
N VAL A 226 13.42 0.08 -18.25
CA VAL A 226 12.94 -0.45 -16.95
C VAL A 226 11.63 -1.20 -17.11
N GLU A 227 10.74 -0.70 -17.96
CA GLU A 227 9.39 -1.22 -18.18
C GLU A 227 9.15 -1.47 -19.67
N ALA A 228 8.44 -2.55 -19.96
CA ALA A 228 8.00 -2.91 -21.30
C ALA A 228 6.52 -3.33 -21.26
N THR A 229 5.77 -3.02 -22.31
CA THR A 229 4.33 -3.34 -22.40
C THR A 229 4.00 -3.91 -23.76
N SER A 230 2.98 -4.78 -23.77
CA SER A 230 2.33 -5.30 -24.99
C SER A 230 0.82 -5.05 -24.92
N ALA A 231 0.07 -5.65 -25.82
CA ALA A 231 -1.40 -5.55 -25.86
C ALA A 231 -2.07 -6.12 -24.60
N SER A 232 -1.45 -7.10 -23.93
CA SER A 232 -2.02 -7.80 -22.77
C SER A 232 -1.03 -7.97 -21.62
N SER A 233 0.23 -7.55 -21.77
CA SER A 233 1.24 -7.75 -20.74
C SER A 233 1.98 -6.48 -20.37
N TYR A 234 2.43 -6.47 -19.11
CA TYR A 234 3.33 -5.48 -18.55
C TYR A 234 4.53 -6.21 -17.94
N ALA A 235 5.72 -5.78 -18.28
CA ALA A 235 6.95 -6.35 -17.72
C ALA A 235 7.85 -5.24 -17.16
N ARG A 236 8.64 -5.58 -16.14
CA ARG A 236 9.61 -4.65 -15.58
C ARG A 236 10.78 -5.33 -14.88
N THR A 237 11.85 -4.56 -14.71
CA THR A 237 12.98 -4.90 -13.84
C THR A 237 12.64 -4.67 -12.37
N LEU A 238 13.26 -5.45 -11.49
CA LEU A 238 13.10 -5.37 -10.04
C LEU A 238 14.47 -5.30 -9.37
N ARG A 239 14.70 -4.28 -8.56
CA ARG A 239 15.81 -4.24 -7.61
C ARG A 239 15.34 -4.93 -6.33
N LEU A 240 16.00 -5.98 -5.92
CA LEU A 240 15.58 -6.85 -4.82
C LEU A 240 16.68 -6.91 -3.74
N PRO A 241 16.36 -7.38 -2.52
CA PRO A 241 17.32 -7.37 -1.39
C PRO A 241 18.63 -8.14 -1.63
N HIS A 242 18.60 -9.24 -2.40
CA HIS A 242 19.77 -10.08 -2.65
C HIS A 242 20.26 -10.03 -4.10
N GLY A 243 19.53 -9.31 -4.96
CA GLY A 243 19.92 -9.23 -6.36
C GLY A 243 18.93 -8.50 -7.24
N VAL A 244 18.86 -8.91 -8.48
CA VAL A 244 18.01 -8.33 -9.51
C VAL A 244 17.03 -9.36 -10.04
N GLY A 245 15.91 -8.90 -10.56
CA GLY A 245 14.94 -9.76 -11.22
C GLY A 245 14.14 -9.02 -12.26
N THR A 246 13.31 -9.78 -12.97
CA THR A 246 12.26 -9.27 -13.84
C THR A 246 10.94 -9.94 -13.52
N VAL A 247 9.86 -9.25 -13.78
CA VAL A 247 8.52 -9.81 -13.76
C VAL A 247 7.78 -9.44 -15.03
N GLU A 248 7.00 -10.38 -15.56
CA GLU A 248 6.02 -10.16 -16.60
C GLU A 248 4.64 -10.58 -16.09
N LEU A 249 3.65 -9.71 -16.28
CA LEU A 249 2.27 -9.86 -15.82
C LEU A 249 1.32 -9.86 -17.02
N THR A 250 0.39 -10.81 -17.07
CA THR A 250 -0.74 -10.75 -18.02
C THR A 250 -1.91 -10.06 -17.33
N LEU A 251 -2.35 -8.92 -17.88
CA LEU A 251 -3.34 -8.04 -17.25
C LEU A 251 -4.63 -8.00 -18.08
N ASP A 252 -5.51 -8.98 -17.83
CA ASP A 252 -6.85 -9.05 -18.39
C ASP A 252 -7.91 -8.66 -17.35
N ASP A 253 -9.10 -8.32 -17.84
CA ASP A 253 -10.23 -8.06 -16.98
C ASP A 253 -10.81 -9.38 -16.44
N HIS A 254 -11.11 -9.39 -15.15
CA HIS A 254 -11.80 -10.48 -14.49
C HIS A 254 -13.13 -9.97 -13.92
N ALA A 255 -14.21 -10.36 -14.56
CA ALA A 255 -15.56 -10.15 -14.07
C ALA A 255 -15.87 -11.10 -12.89
N GLU A 256 -17.06 -10.95 -12.31
CA GLU A 256 -17.53 -11.71 -11.14
C GLU A 256 -17.80 -13.20 -11.45
N SER A 257 -16.75 -13.99 -11.69
CA SER A 257 -16.83 -15.46 -11.77
C SER A 257 -16.45 -16.17 -10.47
N GLY A 258 -16.51 -15.47 -9.34
CA GLY A 258 -16.12 -15.92 -8.00
C GLY A 258 -15.38 -14.81 -7.22
N PRO A 259 -15.12 -14.96 -5.93
CA PRO A 259 -14.54 -13.90 -5.09
C PRO A 259 -13.05 -13.64 -5.37
N THR A 260 -12.40 -14.50 -6.17
CA THR A 260 -10.96 -14.44 -6.44
C THR A 260 -10.65 -14.80 -7.87
N ALA A 261 -9.88 -13.96 -8.54
CA ALA A 261 -9.24 -14.23 -9.81
C ALA A 261 -7.71 -14.33 -9.65
N PHE A 262 -7.02 -14.70 -10.73
CA PHE A 262 -5.58 -14.91 -10.70
C PHE A 262 -4.91 -14.21 -11.86
N VAL A 263 -3.96 -13.34 -11.55
CA VAL A 263 -3.08 -12.68 -12.52
C VAL A 263 -1.88 -13.58 -12.78
N PRO A 264 -1.66 -14.06 -14.01
CA PRO A 264 -0.45 -14.79 -14.36
C PRO A 264 0.77 -13.89 -14.24
N ALA A 265 1.83 -14.39 -13.60
CA ALA A 265 3.07 -13.67 -13.35
C ALA A 265 4.27 -14.57 -13.59
N THR A 266 5.17 -14.15 -14.46
CA THR A 266 6.42 -14.84 -14.75
C THR A 266 7.58 -14.07 -14.15
N PHE A 267 8.26 -14.66 -13.16
CA PHE A 267 9.43 -14.08 -12.50
C PHE A 267 10.70 -14.71 -13.01
N ARG A 268 11.74 -13.89 -13.22
CA ARG A 268 13.13 -14.33 -13.39
C ARG A 268 13.96 -13.62 -12.33
N LEU A 269 14.52 -14.37 -11.39
CA LEU A 269 15.24 -13.83 -10.23
C LEU A 269 16.68 -14.33 -10.26
N SER A 270 17.63 -13.42 -9.99
CA SER A 270 19.04 -13.81 -9.82
C SER A 270 19.28 -14.57 -8.50
N ASP A 271 18.43 -14.33 -7.51
CA ASP A 271 18.44 -15.03 -6.23
C ASP A 271 17.02 -15.39 -5.81
N LEU A 272 16.76 -16.67 -5.59
CA LEU A 272 15.41 -17.15 -5.24
C LEU A 272 14.95 -16.78 -3.83
N ARG A 273 15.87 -16.36 -2.95
CA ARG A 273 15.53 -15.79 -1.63
C ARG A 273 14.67 -14.53 -1.77
N ASP A 274 14.74 -13.88 -2.91
CA ASP A 274 13.98 -12.67 -3.23
C ASP A 274 12.54 -12.92 -3.68
N LEU A 275 12.12 -14.19 -3.82
CA LEU A 275 10.78 -14.49 -4.32
C LEU A 275 9.66 -13.84 -3.49
N SER A 276 9.74 -13.94 -2.16
CA SER A 276 8.73 -13.32 -1.28
C SER A 276 8.66 -11.81 -1.46
N ALA A 277 9.82 -11.14 -1.51
CA ALA A 277 9.91 -9.70 -1.73
C ALA A 277 9.39 -9.30 -3.12
N ALA A 278 9.76 -10.05 -4.17
CA ALA A 278 9.30 -9.80 -5.53
C ALA A 278 7.78 -9.93 -5.65
N VAL A 279 7.20 -11.01 -5.11
CA VAL A 279 5.75 -11.24 -5.10
C VAL A 279 5.03 -10.12 -4.33
N GLU A 280 5.50 -9.77 -3.15
CA GLU A 280 4.88 -8.71 -2.35
C GLU A 280 4.91 -7.35 -3.06
N ARG A 281 6.03 -6.99 -3.70
CA ARG A 281 6.15 -5.74 -4.47
C ARG A 281 5.24 -5.71 -5.69
N VAL A 282 5.09 -6.84 -6.37
CA VAL A 282 4.15 -6.96 -7.50
C VAL A 282 2.70 -6.91 -7.01
N ARG A 283 2.35 -7.53 -5.89
CA ARG A 283 1.02 -7.40 -5.28
C ARG A 283 0.69 -5.94 -4.96
N ARG A 284 1.68 -5.15 -4.49
CA ARG A 284 1.52 -3.71 -4.28
C ARG A 284 1.24 -2.96 -5.58
N LEU A 285 1.98 -3.28 -6.64
CA LEU A 285 1.78 -2.68 -7.97
C LEU A 285 0.35 -2.92 -8.48
N LEU A 286 -0.18 -4.12 -8.25
CA LEU A 286 -1.52 -4.53 -8.65
C LEU A 286 -2.63 -4.04 -7.71
N ASP A 287 -2.29 -3.47 -6.56
CA ASP A 287 -3.25 -3.20 -5.46
C ASP A 287 -4.10 -4.45 -5.15
N ALA A 288 -3.42 -5.60 -5.07
CA ALA A 288 -4.05 -6.92 -5.03
C ALA A 288 -4.87 -7.18 -3.75
N ASP A 289 -4.63 -6.41 -2.70
CA ASP A 289 -5.24 -6.61 -1.39
C ASP A 289 -6.51 -5.77 -1.18
N CYS A 290 -6.83 -4.84 -2.11
CA CYS A 290 -8.04 -4.02 -1.98
C CYS A 290 -9.32 -4.85 -2.11
N ASP A 291 -10.39 -4.37 -1.48
CA ASP A 291 -11.73 -4.92 -1.63
C ASP A 291 -12.54 -4.06 -2.60
N PRO A 292 -12.65 -4.45 -3.88
CA PRO A 292 -13.31 -3.64 -4.90
C PRO A 292 -14.82 -3.53 -4.69
N VAL A 293 -15.44 -4.55 -4.05
CA VAL A 293 -16.87 -4.55 -3.77
C VAL A 293 -17.19 -3.54 -2.67
N ALA A 294 -16.45 -3.58 -1.55
CA ALA A 294 -16.64 -2.63 -0.46
C ALA A 294 -16.41 -1.17 -0.91
N ILE A 295 -15.44 -0.94 -1.81
CA ILE A 295 -15.18 0.39 -2.39
C ILE A 295 -16.36 0.83 -3.28
N ALA A 296 -16.83 -0.03 -4.17
CA ALA A 296 -17.96 0.26 -5.05
C ALA A 296 -19.25 0.53 -4.27
N ASP A 297 -19.53 -0.27 -3.25
CA ASP A 297 -20.70 -0.10 -2.37
C ASP A 297 -20.68 1.26 -1.65
N SER A 298 -19.49 1.72 -1.22
CA SER A 298 -19.35 3.02 -0.56
C SER A 298 -19.66 4.19 -1.48
N PHE A 299 -19.50 4.03 -2.79
CA PHE A 299 -19.76 5.07 -3.80
C PHE A 299 -21.07 4.89 -4.55
N ALA A 300 -21.80 3.79 -4.35
CA ALA A 300 -22.96 3.43 -5.17
C ALA A 300 -24.07 4.51 -5.20
N GLY A 301 -24.27 5.21 -4.09
CA GLY A 301 -25.24 6.32 -3.94
C GLY A 301 -24.68 7.71 -4.22
N ASP A 302 -23.38 7.85 -4.50
CA ASP A 302 -22.76 9.15 -4.72
C ASP A 302 -23.16 9.75 -6.07
N PRO A 303 -23.56 11.04 -6.14
CA PRO A 303 -24.06 11.65 -7.38
C PRO A 303 -22.97 11.84 -8.45
N VAL A 304 -21.68 11.76 -8.10
CA VAL A 304 -20.54 11.87 -9.02
C VAL A 304 -19.97 10.49 -9.35
N LEU A 305 -19.66 9.70 -8.31
CA LEU A 305 -18.95 8.44 -8.46
C LEU A 305 -19.87 7.22 -8.71
N GLY A 306 -21.13 7.27 -8.29
CA GLY A 306 -22.03 6.12 -8.39
C GLY A 306 -22.22 5.58 -9.81
N ARG A 307 -22.19 6.46 -10.85
CA ARG A 307 -22.15 6.03 -12.24
C ARG A 307 -20.80 5.42 -12.62
N LEU A 308 -19.71 6.07 -12.22
CA LEU A 308 -18.36 5.67 -12.62
C LEU A 308 -17.97 4.31 -12.08
N VAL A 309 -18.34 3.98 -10.83
CA VAL A 309 -18.03 2.65 -10.24
C VAL A 309 -18.81 1.52 -10.93
N ARG A 310 -20.00 1.79 -11.47
CA ARG A 310 -20.76 0.82 -12.27
C ARG A 310 -20.19 0.65 -13.67
N GLU A 311 -19.68 1.72 -14.27
CA GLU A 311 -19.09 1.72 -15.61
C GLU A 311 -17.71 1.05 -15.63
N TRP A 312 -16.91 1.25 -14.58
CA TRP A 312 -15.57 0.66 -14.43
C TRP A 312 -15.43 -0.09 -13.11
N PRO A 313 -16.06 -1.27 -12.98
CA PRO A 313 -15.95 -2.06 -11.76
C PRO A 313 -14.53 -2.61 -11.59
N GLY A 314 -14.05 -2.60 -10.36
CA GLY A 314 -12.77 -3.23 -10.02
C GLY A 314 -11.52 -2.45 -10.40
N LEU A 315 -11.61 -1.14 -10.62
CA LEU A 315 -10.44 -0.29 -10.77
C LEU A 315 -9.50 -0.42 -9.57
N ARG A 316 -8.20 -0.39 -9.85
CA ARG A 316 -7.11 -0.53 -8.86
C ARG A 316 -6.31 0.75 -8.79
N VAL A 317 -5.98 1.20 -7.59
CA VAL A 317 -4.98 2.27 -7.41
C VAL A 317 -3.60 1.68 -7.70
N PRO A 318 -2.98 1.98 -8.87
CA PRO A 318 -1.73 1.35 -9.23
C PRO A 318 -0.65 1.75 -8.21
N GLY A 319 -0.18 0.80 -7.41
CA GLY A 319 0.94 1.01 -6.51
C GLY A 319 2.28 1.11 -7.26
N HIS A 320 3.38 0.88 -6.55
CA HIS A 320 4.71 0.80 -7.14
C HIS A 320 5.55 -0.28 -6.47
N VAL A 321 6.50 -0.85 -7.22
CA VAL A 321 7.40 -1.89 -6.67
C VAL A 321 8.50 -1.29 -5.81
N ASP A 322 8.84 -0.02 -6.04
CA ASP A 322 9.92 0.72 -5.36
C ASP A 322 9.44 2.16 -5.07
N GLY A 323 9.41 2.53 -3.79
CA GLY A 323 8.93 3.85 -3.34
C GLY A 323 9.85 4.98 -3.79
N ASP A 324 11.16 4.77 -3.76
CA ASP A 324 12.16 5.77 -4.11
C ASP A 324 12.10 6.07 -5.62
N GLU A 325 11.99 5.03 -6.45
CA GLU A 325 11.76 5.22 -7.89
C GLU A 325 10.51 6.06 -8.14
N LEU A 326 9.40 5.73 -7.45
CA LEU A 326 8.17 6.49 -7.64
C LEU A 326 8.31 7.95 -7.22
N ALA A 327 9.00 8.24 -6.11
CA ALA A 327 9.21 9.60 -5.64
C ALA A 327 10.04 10.42 -6.66
N VAL A 328 11.09 9.84 -7.22
CA VAL A 328 11.84 10.46 -8.31
C VAL A 328 10.93 10.76 -9.51
N ARG A 329 10.12 9.78 -9.93
CA ARG A 329 9.16 9.93 -11.04
C ARG A 329 8.10 11.01 -10.75
N ALA A 330 7.67 11.15 -9.49
CA ALA A 330 6.74 12.21 -9.08
C ALA A 330 7.36 13.61 -9.25
N VAL A 331 8.63 13.79 -8.86
CA VAL A 331 9.36 15.06 -9.06
C VAL A 331 9.56 15.34 -10.54
N LEU A 332 9.94 14.35 -11.35
CA LEU A 332 10.05 14.49 -12.81
C LEU A 332 8.74 14.88 -13.47
N GLY A 333 7.61 14.47 -12.89
CA GLY A 333 6.25 14.76 -13.36
C GLY A 333 5.71 16.15 -12.99
N GLN A 334 6.40 16.92 -12.16
CA GLN A 334 5.93 18.25 -11.76
C GLN A 334 5.78 19.18 -12.96
N GLN A 335 4.56 19.72 -13.15
CA GLN A 335 4.25 20.75 -14.17
C GLN A 335 4.64 20.36 -15.62
N VAL A 336 4.60 19.07 -15.95
CA VAL A 336 4.86 18.57 -17.30
C VAL A 336 3.84 17.50 -17.69
N THR A 337 3.74 17.20 -18.97
CA THR A 337 2.89 16.09 -19.45
C THR A 337 3.46 14.74 -19.02
N VAL A 338 2.58 13.73 -18.92
CA VAL A 338 2.99 12.34 -18.63
C VAL A 338 4.05 11.85 -19.62
N ALA A 339 3.93 12.19 -20.91
CA ALA A 339 4.89 11.83 -21.94
C ALA A 339 6.27 12.48 -21.70
N ALA A 340 6.31 13.75 -21.31
CA ALA A 340 7.56 14.45 -21.00
C ALA A 340 8.23 13.87 -19.74
N ALA A 341 7.45 13.59 -18.69
CA ALA A 341 7.93 12.94 -17.47
C ALA A 341 8.55 11.56 -17.76
N ARG A 342 7.86 10.75 -18.58
CA ARG A 342 8.35 9.44 -19.04
C ARG A 342 9.66 9.54 -19.79
N THR A 343 9.78 10.49 -20.72
CA THR A 343 11.01 10.73 -21.48
C THR A 343 12.16 11.16 -20.57
N ALA A 344 11.90 12.03 -19.59
CA ALA A 344 12.91 12.45 -18.61
C ALA A 344 13.38 11.27 -17.74
N ALA A 345 12.45 10.43 -17.27
CA ALA A 345 12.77 9.22 -16.52
C ALA A 345 13.60 8.22 -17.34
N ALA A 346 13.27 8.02 -18.63
CA ALA A 346 14.02 7.15 -19.53
C ALA A 346 15.47 7.65 -19.75
N ARG A 347 15.65 8.97 -19.95
CA ARG A 347 16.99 9.57 -20.07
C ARG A 347 17.80 9.41 -18.78
N LEU A 348 17.18 9.65 -17.63
CA LEU A 348 17.82 9.48 -16.32
C LEU A 348 18.25 8.02 -16.12
N THR A 349 17.39 7.06 -16.49
CA THR A 349 17.70 5.62 -16.43
C THR A 349 18.85 5.25 -17.36
N ALA A 350 18.83 5.71 -18.60
CA ALA A 350 19.90 5.40 -19.57
C ALA A 350 21.27 5.94 -19.14
N GLN A 351 21.30 7.06 -18.41
CA GLN A 351 22.53 7.71 -17.99
C GLN A 351 23.04 7.21 -16.63
N TYR A 352 22.16 6.90 -15.68
CA TYR A 352 22.51 6.61 -14.29
C TYR A 352 21.98 5.27 -13.78
N GLY A 353 21.15 4.59 -14.56
CA GLY A 353 20.63 3.27 -14.23
C GLY A 353 21.71 2.19 -14.29
N GLU A 354 21.49 1.13 -13.54
CA GLU A 354 22.39 -0.03 -13.52
C GLU A 354 21.95 -1.04 -14.58
N PRO A 355 22.84 -1.47 -15.51
CA PRO A 355 22.50 -2.46 -16.50
C PRO A 355 22.11 -3.79 -15.84
N VAL A 356 21.07 -4.47 -16.34
CA VAL A 356 20.72 -5.81 -15.87
C VAL A 356 21.63 -6.86 -16.55
N PRO A 357 22.09 -7.89 -15.81
CA PRO A 357 23.04 -8.88 -16.36
C PRO A 357 22.48 -9.65 -17.56
N HIS A 358 21.18 -9.87 -17.61
CA HIS A 358 20.50 -10.63 -18.67
C HIS A 358 19.29 -9.84 -19.17
N PRO A 359 19.47 -8.93 -20.15
CA PRO A 359 18.39 -8.15 -20.73
C PRO A 359 17.31 -9.04 -21.36
N VAL A 360 16.04 -8.73 -21.12
CA VAL A 360 14.88 -9.44 -21.67
C VAL A 360 13.96 -8.42 -22.32
N ALA A 361 13.66 -8.61 -23.63
CA ALA A 361 12.57 -7.90 -24.31
C ALA A 361 12.39 -6.41 -23.93
N GLY A 362 13.44 -5.58 -24.09
CA GLY A 362 13.40 -4.14 -23.79
C GLY A 362 13.67 -3.77 -22.32
N LEU A 363 13.87 -4.75 -21.43
CA LEU A 363 14.28 -4.55 -20.04
C LEU A 363 15.80 -4.60 -19.95
N THR A 364 16.45 -3.46 -19.89
CA THR A 364 17.91 -3.34 -20.01
C THR A 364 18.58 -2.75 -18.78
N HIS A 365 17.83 -2.01 -17.95
CA HIS A 365 18.36 -1.32 -16.79
C HIS A 365 17.43 -1.46 -15.58
N LEU A 366 18.00 -1.38 -14.40
CA LEU A 366 17.30 -0.99 -13.18
C LEU A 366 17.19 0.53 -13.13
N PHE A 367 16.12 1.04 -12.54
CA PHE A 367 16.01 2.47 -12.27
C PHE A 367 17.15 2.93 -11.33
N PRO A 368 17.72 4.14 -11.50
CA PRO A 368 18.78 4.62 -10.62
C PRO A 368 18.35 4.67 -9.15
N THR A 369 19.24 4.31 -8.25
CA THR A 369 18.98 4.39 -6.80
C THR A 369 18.96 5.83 -6.30
N ALA A 370 18.25 6.08 -5.18
CA ALA A 370 18.30 7.38 -4.50
C ALA A 370 19.73 7.77 -4.12
N ALA A 371 20.56 6.83 -3.65
CA ALA A 371 21.96 7.07 -3.35
C ALA A 371 22.71 7.61 -4.57
N ARG A 372 22.57 6.94 -5.74
CA ARG A 372 23.21 7.38 -6.98
C ARG A 372 22.77 8.78 -7.43
N LEU A 373 21.48 9.08 -7.33
CA LEU A 373 20.92 10.37 -7.72
C LEU A 373 21.25 11.49 -6.72
N GLY A 374 21.39 11.16 -5.45
CA GLY A 374 21.78 12.09 -4.39
C GLY A 374 23.21 12.62 -4.51
N GLU A 375 24.10 11.86 -5.18
CA GLU A 375 25.48 12.28 -5.44
C GLU A 375 25.62 13.29 -6.60
N LEU A 376 24.58 13.45 -7.42
CA LEU A 376 24.66 14.30 -8.61
C LEU A 376 24.71 15.79 -8.27
N ASP A 377 25.35 16.56 -9.13
CA ASP A 377 25.21 18.00 -9.15
C ASP A 377 23.79 18.35 -9.68
N PRO A 378 22.95 19.02 -8.87
CA PRO A 378 21.60 19.42 -9.32
C PRO A 378 21.57 20.26 -10.60
N GLU A 379 22.63 21.03 -10.83
CA GLU A 379 22.74 21.94 -12.00
C GLU A 379 23.09 21.18 -13.29
N SER A 380 23.60 19.95 -13.21
CA SER A 380 23.92 19.09 -14.34
C SER A 380 22.71 18.36 -14.92
N LEU A 381 21.58 18.34 -14.20
CA LEU A 381 20.38 17.62 -14.60
C LEU A 381 19.63 18.39 -15.70
N PRO A 382 19.13 17.72 -16.77
CA PRO A 382 18.44 18.35 -17.90
C PRO A 382 16.99 18.74 -17.53
N MET A 383 16.84 19.57 -16.49
CA MET A 383 15.57 20.06 -15.98
C MET A 383 15.74 21.45 -15.33
N PRO A 384 14.65 22.19 -15.00
CA PRO A 384 14.75 23.44 -14.26
C PRO A 384 15.55 23.27 -12.96
N ARG A 385 16.44 24.20 -12.67
CA ARG A 385 17.37 24.13 -11.50
C ARG A 385 16.68 23.87 -10.17
N SER A 386 15.53 24.50 -9.93
CA SER A 386 14.75 24.28 -8.71
C SER A 386 14.28 22.83 -8.59
N ARG A 387 13.87 22.21 -9.67
CA ARG A 387 13.44 20.81 -9.72
C ARG A 387 14.63 19.86 -9.54
N GLY A 388 15.79 20.16 -10.16
CA GLY A 388 17.02 19.39 -9.95
C GLY A 388 17.45 19.39 -8.48
N ARG A 389 17.41 20.57 -7.82
CA ARG A 389 17.71 20.70 -6.38
C ARG A 389 16.74 19.91 -5.52
N ALA A 390 15.43 19.99 -5.80
CA ALA A 390 14.42 19.22 -5.06
C ALA A 390 14.62 17.70 -5.22
N LEU A 391 14.92 17.24 -6.45
CA LEU A 391 15.19 15.84 -6.73
C LEU A 391 16.41 15.32 -5.95
N VAL A 392 17.54 16.03 -6.05
CA VAL A 392 18.78 15.62 -5.37
C VAL A 392 18.62 15.67 -3.84
N ALA A 393 17.98 16.72 -3.29
CA ALA A 393 17.71 16.82 -1.87
C ALA A 393 16.84 15.66 -1.34
N MET A 394 15.77 15.34 -2.08
CA MET A 394 14.91 14.20 -1.74
C MET A 394 15.69 12.88 -1.81
N CYS A 395 16.50 12.67 -2.84
CA CYS A 395 17.29 11.46 -3.00
C CYS A 395 18.34 11.31 -1.88
N ARG A 396 18.95 12.39 -1.42
CA ARG A 396 19.85 12.39 -0.24
C ARG A 396 19.09 11.96 1.00
N ALA A 397 17.97 12.59 1.31
CA ALA A 397 17.16 12.23 2.47
C ALA A 397 16.71 10.76 2.46
N LEU A 398 16.41 10.19 1.28
CA LEU A 398 16.10 8.76 1.12
C LEU A 398 17.33 7.88 1.35
N ALA A 399 18.49 8.25 0.79
CA ALA A 399 19.73 7.49 0.91
C ALA A 399 20.28 7.48 2.35
N ASP A 400 20.19 8.62 3.03
CA ASP A 400 20.64 8.79 4.41
C ASP A 400 19.67 8.18 5.45
N GLY A 401 18.46 7.78 4.99
CA GLY A 401 17.41 7.20 5.85
C GLY A 401 16.62 8.24 6.66
N ASP A 402 16.83 9.53 6.41
CA ASP A 402 16.04 10.63 7.01
C ASP A 402 14.59 10.62 6.50
N LEU A 403 14.36 10.14 5.29
CA LEU A 403 13.07 9.88 4.70
C LEU A 403 12.97 8.40 4.32
N SER A 404 11.88 7.76 4.68
CA SER A 404 11.59 6.38 4.26
C SER A 404 10.21 6.29 3.64
N LEU A 405 10.14 5.77 2.44
CA LEU A 405 8.88 5.51 1.72
C LEU A 405 8.39 4.08 1.90
N ASP A 406 8.71 3.48 3.04
CA ASP A 406 8.19 2.17 3.41
C ASP A 406 6.69 2.27 3.73
N ARG A 407 5.89 1.37 3.16
CA ARG A 407 4.43 1.30 3.43
C ARG A 407 4.07 1.01 4.89
N ALA A 408 5.04 0.65 5.71
CA ALA A 408 4.89 0.50 7.14
C ALA A 408 5.18 1.79 7.92
N GLY A 409 5.68 2.85 7.27
CA GLY A 409 5.90 4.16 7.87
C GLY A 409 4.60 4.84 8.29
N ASP A 410 4.73 5.80 9.20
CA ASP A 410 3.65 6.73 9.53
C ASP A 410 3.45 7.69 8.34
N ARG A 411 2.27 7.66 7.73
CA ARG A 411 1.98 8.42 6.50
C ARG A 411 2.02 9.93 6.72
N ASP A 412 1.56 10.40 7.85
CA ASP A 412 1.55 11.82 8.20
C ASP A 412 2.98 12.32 8.45
N ASP A 413 3.82 11.52 9.10
CA ASP A 413 5.23 11.83 9.29
C ASP A 413 5.98 11.88 7.95
N VAL A 414 5.75 10.89 7.08
CA VAL A 414 6.34 10.87 5.74
C VAL A 414 5.91 12.09 4.92
N ARG A 415 4.61 12.41 4.92
CA ARG A 415 4.08 13.58 4.23
C ARG A 415 4.71 14.88 4.76
N ARG A 416 4.82 15.04 6.06
CA ARG A 416 5.44 16.20 6.70
C ARG A 416 6.90 16.35 6.26
N ARG A 417 7.68 15.27 6.33
CA ARG A 417 9.10 15.28 5.90
C ARG A 417 9.26 15.60 4.41
N LEU A 418 8.39 15.07 3.56
CA LEU A 418 8.38 15.43 2.14
C LEU A 418 8.16 16.94 1.93
N LEU A 419 7.23 17.55 2.68
CA LEU A 419 6.91 18.98 2.58
C LEU A 419 8.04 19.88 3.15
N GLU A 420 8.92 19.35 3.98
CA GLU A 420 10.12 20.06 4.48
C GLU A 420 11.21 20.20 3.39
N ILE A 421 11.15 19.41 2.32
CA ILE A 421 12.11 19.48 1.21
C ILE A 421 11.73 20.62 0.25
N PRO A 422 12.60 21.63 0.06
CA PRO A 422 12.32 22.73 -0.85
C PRO A 422 12.02 22.26 -2.28
N GLY A 423 10.89 22.65 -2.82
CA GLY A 423 10.42 22.24 -4.17
C GLY A 423 9.52 21.00 -4.17
N ILE A 424 9.28 20.37 -3.03
CA ILE A 424 8.23 19.35 -2.87
C ILE A 424 6.98 20.01 -2.28
N GLY A 425 5.97 20.21 -3.13
CA GLY A 425 4.69 20.77 -2.70
C GLY A 425 3.66 19.70 -2.33
N PRO A 426 2.47 20.13 -1.82
CA PRO A 426 1.41 19.22 -1.39
C PRO A 426 1.02 18.20 -2.46
N TRP A 427 0.87 18.60 -3.72
CA TRP A 427 0.54 17.67 -4.80
C TRP A 427 1.55 16.53 -4.94
N THR A 428 2.86 16.86 -4.89
CA THR A 428 3.92 15.85 -5.04
C THR A 428 3.96 14.90 -3.82
N ALA A 429 3.87 15.46 -2.62
CA ALA A 429 3.85 14.68 -1.38
C ALA A 429 2.63 13.74 -1.35
N ASP A 430 1.45 14.24 -1.70
CA ASP A 430 0.22 13.48 -1.73
C ASP A 430 0.21 12.42 -2.85
N TYR A 431 0.78 12.73 -4.04
CA TYR A 431 0.96 11.74 -5.11
C TYR A 431 1.90 10.60 -4.71
N ILE A 432 2.98 10.90 -3.97
CA ILE A 432 3.87 9.90 -3.40
C ILE A 432 3.12 9.05 -2.36
N ALA A 433 2.35 9.65 -1.47
CA ALA A 433 1.54 8.94 -0.50
C ALA A 433 0.53 7.99 -1.17
N LEU A 434 -0.18 8.48 -2.18
CA LEU A 434 -1.11 7.69 -2.99
C LEU A 434 -0.45 6.45 -3.59
N ARG A 435 0.67 6.62 -4.27
CA ARG A 435 1.24 5.60 -5.15
C ARG A 435 2.34 4.75 -4.49
N ALA A 436 3.25 5.36 -3.71
CA ALA A 436 4.33 4.65 -3.03
C ALA A 436 3.87 4.03 -1.72
N LEU A 437 3.17 4.79 -0.89
CA LEU A 437 2.71 4.30 0.40
C LEU A 437 1.40 3.49 0.29
N GLY A 438 0.68 3.61 -0.85
CA GLY A 438 -0.61 2.95 -1.07
C GLY A 438 -1.67 3.41 -0.08
N ASP A 439 -1.70 4.70 0.18
CA ASP A 439 -2.70 5.30 1.05
C ASP A 439 -4.06 5.31 0.34
N PRO A 440 -5.10 4.69 0.89
CA PRO A 440 -6.42 4.63 0.26
C PRO A 440 -7.18 5.96 0.35
N ASP A 441 -6.76 6.89 1.20
CA ASP A 441 -7.51 8.11 1.54
C ASP A 441 -6.79 9.41 1.16
N VAL A 442 -6.02 9.41 0.09
CA VAL A 442 -5.41 10.60 -0.50
C VAL A 442 -6.28 11.15 -1.63
N PHE A 443 -6.37 12.49 -1.72
CA PHE A 443 -7.00 13.19 -2.82
C PHE A 443 -6.16 14.40 -3.25
N LEU A 444 -6.11 14.67 -4.55
CA LEU A 444 -5.31 15.73 -5.15
C LEU A 444 -6.25 16.79 -5.78
N PRO A 445 -6.84 17.69 -4.99
CA PRO A 445 -7.87 18.61 -5.49
C PRO A 445 -7.33 19.60 -6.53
N THR A 446 -6.02 19.85 -6.55
CA THR A 446 -5.35 20.75 -7.51
C THR A 446 -4.83 20.03 -8.74
N ASP A 447 -4.98 18.70 -8.82
CA ASP A 447 -4.57 17.91 -9.99
C ASP A 447 -5.36 18.29 -11.23
N ILE A 448 -4.66 18.52 -12.33
CA ILE A 448 -5.28 18.97 -13.60
C ILE A 448 -6.26 17.90 -14.09
N GLY A 449 -5.89 16.62 -14.06
CA GLY A 449 -6.77 15.53 -14.48
C GLY A 449 -8.02 15.40 -13.62
N VAL A 450 -7.93 15.64 -12.32
CA VAL A 450 -9.10 15.68 -11.42
C VAL A 450 -10.02 16.85 -11.78
N ARG A 451 -9.46 18.04 -11.98
CA ARG A 451 -10.23 19.25 -12.32
C ARG A 451 -10.91 19.10 -13.68
N ASP A 452 -10.23 18.53 -14.66
CA ASP A 452 -10.79 18.31 -15.99
C ASP A 452 -11.86 17.21 -15.98
N ALA A 453 -11.69 16.15 -15.19
CA ALA A 453 -12.71 15.13 -14.98
C ALA A 453 -13.96 15.71 -14.32
N LEU A 454 -13.82 16.59 -13.31
CA LEU A 454 -14.97 17.25 -12.69
C LEU A 454 -15.72 18.14 -13.69
N ARG A 455 -15.01 18.91 -14.54
CA ARG A 455 -15.66 19.69 -15.62
C ARG A 455 -16.41 18.77 -16.60
N LEU A 456 -15.83 17.63 -16.96
CA LEU A 456 -16.47 16.64 -17.83
C LEU A 456 -17.76 16.08 -17.22
N LEU A 457 -17.84 16.06 -15.89
CA LEU A 457 -18.99 15.58 -15.13
C LEU A 457 -19.94 16.71 -14.68
N ASP A 458 -19.83 17.92 -15.30
CA ASP A 458 -20.62 19.11 -14.99
C ASP A 458 -20.54 19.51 -13.49
N ARG A 459 -19.31 19.42 -12.91
CA ARG A 459 -19.03 19.85 -11.53
C ARG A 459 -18.00 20.97 -11.52
N ASP A 460 -18.14 21.89 -10.55
CA ASP A 460 -17.16 22.95 -10.36
C ASP A 460 -15.84 22.39 -9.78
N PRO A 461 -14.69 22.50 -10.48
CA PRO A 461 -13.40 22.10 -9.93
C PRO A 461 -12.99 22.83 -8.64
N ALA A 462 -13.57 23.97 -8.32
CA ALA A 462 -13.31 24.68 -7.06
C ALA A 462 -13.85 23.91 -5.85
N GLU A 463 -14.89 23.11 -6.04
CA GLU A 463 -15.51 22.28 -4.99
C GLU A 463 -14.80 20.95 -4.75
N ALA A 464 -13.73 20.65 -5.52
CA ALA A 464 -13.05 19.33 -5.50
C ALA A 464 -12.69 18.86 -4.09
N ALA A 465 -12.15 19.75 -3.24
CA ALA A 465 -11.76 19.41 -1.88
C ALA A 465 -12.97 19.10 -1.00
N THR A 466 -14.07 19.86 -1.14
CA THR A 466 -15.31 19.67 -0.37
C THR A 466 -16.03 18.40 -0.81
N LEU A 467 -16.11 18.14 -2.12
CA LEU A 467 -16.68 16.91 -2.65
C LEU A 467 -15.94 15.68 -2.16
N ALA A 468 -14.62 15.76 -2.03
CA ALA A 468 -13.81 14.62 -1.60
C ALA A 468 -14.02 14.21 -0.13
N GLU A 469 -14.56 15.05 0.71
CA GLU A 469 -14.76 14.72 2.13
C GLU A 469 -15.80 13.60 2.34
N VAL A 470 -16.81 13.50 1.48
CA VAL A 470 -17.80 12.42 1.54
C VAL A 470 -17.28 11.08 1.00
N TRP A 471 -16.14 11.10 0.30
CA TRP A 471 -15.52 9.90 -0.27
C TRP A 471 -14.54 9.19 0.66
N ARG A 472 -14.36 9.70 1.87
CA ARG A 472 -13.54 9.02 2.89
C ARG A 472 -14.16 7.65 3.27
N PRO A 473 -13.32 6.65 3.53
CA PRO A 473 -11.84 6.65 3.54
C PRO A 473 -11.23 6.18 2.20
N TRP A 474 -11.94 6.30 1.07
CA TRP A 474 -11.55 5.75 -0.23
C TRP A 474 -11.24 6.82 -1.29
N ARG A 475 -10.81 8.02 -0.87
CA ARG A 475 -10.56 9.16 -1.76
C ARG A 475 -9.57 8.86 -2.89
N SER A 476 -8.60 7.95 -2.66
CA SER A 476 -7.65 7.52 -3.69
C SER A 476 -8.32 6.76 -4.82
N TYR A 477 -9.35 5.98 -4.51
CA TYR A 477 -10.16 5.27 -5.52
C TYR A 477 -11.13 6.23 -6.22
N ALA A 478 -11.71 7.18 -5.49
CA ALA A 478 -12.51 8.26 -6.08
C ALA A 478 -11.70 9.01 -7.15
N GLN A 479 -10.47 9.40 -6.81
CA GLN A 479 -9.55 10.06 -7.75
C GLN A 479 -9.25 9.20 -8.96
N LEU A 480 -9.06 7.90 -8.79
CA LEU A 480 -8.79 6.99 -9.91
C LEU A 480 -9.99 6.90 -10.86
N HIS A 481 -11.21 6.84 -10.34
CA HIS A 481 -12.41 6.87 -11.16
C HIS A 481 -12.54 8.18 -11.96
N LEU A 482 -12.18 9.33 -11.37
CA LEU A 482 -12.12 10.61 -12.08
C LEU A 482 -11.07 10.58 -13.20
N TRP A 483 -9.87 10.10 -12.95
CA TRP A 483 -8.84 9.95 -13.98
C TRP A 483 -9.25 8.99 -15.11
N GLN A 484 -9.95 7.90 -14.77
CA GLN A 484 -10.45 6.94 -15.75
C GLN A 484 -11.54 7.58 -16.65
N ALA A 485 -12.46 8.33 -16.06
CA ALA A 485 -13.49 9.05 -16.81
C ALA A 485 -12.88 10.00 -17.86
N LEU A 486 -11.84 10.74 -17.46
CA LEU A 486 -11.12 11.63 -18.37
C LEU A 486 -10.40 10.86 -19.50
N SER A 487 -9.78 9.73 -19.15
CA SER A 487 -9.02 8.91 -20.13
C SER A 487 -9.93 8.21 -21.14
N SER A 488 -11.18 7.96 -20.78
CA SER A 488 -12.18 7.29 -21.64
C SER A 488 -13.03 8.29 -22.43
N ALA A 489 -12.90 9.59 -22.17
CA ALA A 489 -13.62 10.60 -22.92
C ALA A 489 -13.12 10.65 -24.37
N PRO A 490 -14.03 10.76 -25.38
CA PRO A 490 -13.62 10.92 -26.76
C PRO A 490 -12.73 12.14 -26.89
N THR A 491 -11.54 11.96 -27.45
CA THR A 491 -10.60 13.05 -27.73
C THR A 491 -11.32 14.05 -28.60
N LYS A 492 -11.65 15.24 -28.07
CA LYS A 492 -12.11 16.35 -28.92
C LYS A 492 -10.93 16.66 -29.84
N GLY A 493 -11.07 16.27 -31.11
CA GLY A 493 -10.10 16.58 -32.13
C GLY A 493 -9.85 18.08 -32.15
N HIS A 494 -8.61 18.44 -31.95
CA HIS A 494 -8.09 19.78 -32.25
C HIS A 494 -7.59 19.81 -33.70
#